data_2e2688a00d8af758e964b8b0bb881ddf
#
_entry.id   2e2688a00d8af758e964b8b0bb881ddf
#
_cell.length_a   1.000
_cell.length_b   1.000
_cell.length_c   1.000
_cell.angle_alpha   90.00
_cell.angle_beta   90.00
_cell.angle_gamma   90.00
#
_symmetry.space_group_name_H-M   'P 1'
#
loop_
_entity.id
_entity.type
_entity.pdbx_description
1 polymer ?
#
loop_
_entity_poly.entity_id
_entity_poly.type
_entity_poly.pdbx_seq_one_letter_code
_entity_poly.pdbx_strand_id
1 'polypeptide(L)'
;QMVEGSLFNTALTMMNGTAIEQNAIQCNRVATLNRSQTSGPADTFKTKDGWVLVQSVGGPLFKRWADLIGEDHWLDDPRFKDDISRGNNGGLISERTATWCAKRTSKQVLEEMEAARLPAGPVLSPQEVLDDPHVAAKGLFQYVDYPGLDKPAPLMKTPIELSETPGEIRSRPPTLGEHTDEIMQELGYSQAQIAILREKRVV
;
A
#
# COMPACT_ATOMS: atom_id res chain seq x y z
N GLN A 1 9.08 -13.47 29.70
CA GLN A 1 9.78 -14.09 28.57
C GLN A 1 10.59 -13.05 27.80
N MET A 2 11.69 -13.47 27.19
CA MET A 2 12.46 -12.62 26.27
C MET A 2 11.81 -12.66 24.89
N VAL A 3 11.72 -11.48 24.24
CA VAL A 3 11.17 -11.34 22.88
C VAL A 3 12.26 -10.79 21.97
N GLU A 4 12.64 -11.55 20.96
CA GLU A 4 13.64 -11.15 19.97
C GLU A 4 12.95 -10.91 18.62
N GLY A 5 13.19 -9.75 18.01
CA GLY A 5 12.73 -9.40 16.68
C GLY A 5 13.89 -8.98 15.80
N SER A 6 13.89 -9.37 14.53
CA SER A 6 14.89 -8.91 13.58
C SER A 6 14.23 -8.48 12.26
N LEU A 7 14.76 -7.41 11.65
CA LEU A 7 14.32 -6.92 10.36
C LEU A 7 14.47 -8.00 9.27
N PHE A 8 15.53 -8.78 9.35
CA PHE A 8 15.79 -9.86 8.39
C PHE A 8 14.72 -10.95 8.45
N ASN A 9 14.35 -11.43 9.66
CA ASN A 9 13.31 -12.43 9.82
C ASN A 9 11.96 -11.92 9.33
N THR A 10 11.64 -10.66 9.62
CA THR A 10 10.41 -10.01 9.14
C THR A 10 10.38 -9.93 7.61
N ALA A 11 11.50 -9.54 6.98
CA ALA A 11 11.60 -9.49 5.53
C ALA A 11 11.41 -10.88 4.90
N LEU A 12 12.02 -11.93 5.47
CA LEU A 12 11.83 -13.32 5.00
C LEU A 12 10.38 -13.78 5.15
N THR A 13 9.69 -13.38 6.23
CA THR A 13 8.26 -13.69 6.41
C THR A 13 7.41 -13.07 5.31
N MET A 14 7.70 -11.82 4.92
CA MET A 14 7.03 -11.16 3.80
C MET A 14 7.29 -11.83 2.45
N MET A 15 8.46 -12.45 2.29
CA MET A 15 8.85 -13.15 1.06
C MET A 15 8.47 -14.64 1.04
N ASN A 16 7.75 -15.13 2.05
CA ASN A 16 7.48 -16.58 2.19
C ASN A 16 6.87 -17.22 0.94
N GLY A 17 5.88 -16.58 0.31
CA GLY A 17 5.26 -17.08 -0.93
C GLY A 17 6.27 -17.24 -2.08
N THR A 18 7.15 -16.25 -2.27
CA THR A 18 8.19 -16.28 -3.30
C THR A 18 9.24 -17.36 -3.01
N ALA A 19 9.61 -17.55 -1.74
CA ALA A 19 10.55 -18.61 -1.35
C ALA A 19 9.97 -20.00 -1.59
N ILE A 20 8.69 -20.22 -1.28
CA ILE A 20 7.98 -21.48 -1.56
C ILE A 20 7.92 -21.72 -3.07
N GLU A 21 7.53 -20.72 -3.86
CA GLU A 21 7.46 -20.83 -5.33
C GLU A 21 8.84 -21.18 -5.92
N GLN A 22 9.90 -20.50 -5.47
CA GLN A 22 11.26 -20.81 -5.92
C GLN A 22 11.66 -22.24 -5.61
N ASN A 23 11.36 -22.73 -4.39
CA ASN A 23 11.70 -24.08 -3.99
C ASN A 23 10.89 -25.16 -4.77
N ALA A 24 9.59 -24.90 -5.00
CA ALA A 24 8.68 -25.85 -5.61
C ALA A 24 8.84 -25.97 -7.14
N ILE A 25 9.00 -24.85 -7.83
CA ILE A 25 8.97 -24.78 -9.30
C ILE A 25 10.15 -24.03 -9.91
N GLN A 26 11.11 -23.58 -9.11
CA GLN A 26 12.33 -22.87 -9.56
C GLN A 26 12.03 -21.66 -10.46
N CYS A 27 11.04 -20.86 -10.09
CA CYS A 27 10.50 -19.77 -10.92
C CYS A 27 11.46 -18.57 -11.10
N ASN A 28 12.44 -18.42 -10.22
CA ASN A 28 13.51 -17.43 -10.27
C ASN A 28 13.01 -15.99 -10.55
N ARG A 29 12.14 -15.47 -9.66
CA ARG A 29 11.59 -14.12 -9.77
C ARG A 29 12.67 -13.05 -9.73
N VAL A 30 12.56 -12.04 -10.59
CA VAL A 30 13.45 -10.89 -10.68
C VAL A 30 12.71 -9.59 -10.40
N ALA A 31 13.43 -8.52 -10.10
CA ALA A 31 12.81 -7.21 -9.89
C ALA A 31 12.22 -6.67 -11.21
N THR A 32 10.94 -6.28 -11.20
CA THR A 32 10.19 -5.76 -12.35
C THR A 32 9.52 -4.42 -12.06
N LEU A 33 10.00 -3.69 -11.05
CA LEU A 33 9.36 -2.48 -10.50
C LEU A 33 7.93 -2.81 -10.00
N ASN A 34 6.92 -2.15 -10.56
CA ASN A 34 5.52 -2.35 -10.16
C ASN A 34 4.81 -3.45 -10.98
N ARG A 35 5.44 -3.96 -12.02
CA ARG A 35 4.84 -4.94 -12.90
C ARG A 35 4.79 -6.33 -12.26
N SER A 36 3.61 -6.94 -12.26
CA SER A 36 3.45 -8.34 -11.83
C SER A 36 4.14 -9.30 -12.79
N GLN A 37 4.66 -10.38 -12.22
CA GLN A 37 5.25 -11.50 -12.98
C GLN A 37 4.32 -12.72 -13.06
N THR A 38 3.11 -12.61 -12.48
CA THR A 38 2.15 -13.73 -12.41
C THR A 38 0.90 -13.51 -13.24
N SER A 39 0.72 -12.31 -13.81
CA SER A 39 -0.44 -11.94 -14.62
C SER A 39 -0.19 -10.66 -15.39
N GLY A 40 -1.10 -10.30 -16.28
CA GLY A 40 -1.09 -9.01 -17.01
C GLY A 40 -2.43 -8.69 -17.67
N PRO A 41 -2.78 -7.38 -17.75
CA PRO A 41 -2.06 -6.22 -17.20
C PRO A 41 -2.12 -6.15 -15.67
N ALA A 42 -0.96 -5.93 -15.05
CA ALA A 42 -0.86 -5.70 -13.62
C ALA A 42 0.38 -4.83 -13.36
N ASP A 43 0.19 -3.51 -13.34
CA ASP A 43 1.28 -2.52 -13.28
C ASP A 43 0.71 -1.13 -12.97
N THR A 44 1.59 -0.15 -12.74
CA THR A 44 1.23 1.27 -12.65
C THR A 44 1.53 1.98 -13.96
N PHE A 45 0.58 2.82 -14.41
CA PHE A 45 0.66 3.48 -15.70
C PHE A 45 0.54 4.99 -15.56
N LYS A 46 1.42 5.72 -16.27
CA LYS A 46 1.37 7.17 -16.35
C LYS A 46 0.23 7.60 -17.27
N THR A 47 -0.55 8.58 -16.82
CA THR A 47 -1.58 9.27 -17.57
C THR A 47 -1.14 10.71 -17.88
N LYS A 48 -2.01 11.53 -18.48
CA LYS A 48 -1.72 12.94 -18.74
C LYS A 48 -1.51 13.78 -17.47
N ASP A 49 -2.17 13.40 -16.38
CA ASP A 49 -2.29 14.20 -15.15
C ASP A 49 -1.90 13.45 -13.86
N GLY A 50 -1.47 12.19 -13.97
CA GLY A 50 -1.11 11.41 -12.79
C GLY A 50 -0.69 9.98 -13.13
N TRP A 51 -1.09 9.06 -12.26
CA TRP A 51 -0.82 7.63 -12.38
C TRP A 51 -2.02 6.81 -11.98
N VAL A 52 -2.19 5.67 -12.61
CA VAL A 52 -3.21 4.67 -12.27
C VAL A 52 -2.57 3.30 -12.08
N LEU A 53 -3.12 2.52 -11.16
CA LEU A 53 -2.85 1.10 -11.01
C LEU A 53 -3.93 0.33 -11.76
N VAL A 54 -3.53 -0.62 -12.60
CA VAL A 54 -4.43 -1.59 -13.23
C VAL A 54 -3.99 -2.98 -12.82
N GLN A 55 -4.94 -3.82 -12.41
CA GLN A 55 -4.64 -5.20 -12.02
C GLN A 55 -5.72 -6.14 -12.54
N SER A 56 -5.40 -6.86 -13.61
CA SER A 56 -6.30 -7.84 -14.24
C SER A 56 -5.67 -9.21 -14.15
N VAL A 57 -6.34 -10.11 -13.44
CA VAL A 57 -5.93 -11.50 -13.24
C VAL A 57 -7.01 -12.42 -13.77
N GLY A 58 -6.62 -13.43 -14.53
CA GLY A 58 -7.53 -14.39 -15.13
C GLY A 58 -7.99 -14.05 -16.56
N GLY A 59 -8.31 -15.07 -17.31
CA GLY A 59 -8.71 -14.98 -18.72
C GLY A 59 -9.89 -14.02 -18.98
N PRO A 60 -10.97 -14.03 -18.18
CA PRO A 60 -12.10 -13.13 -18.39
C PRO A 60 -11.74 -11.64 -18.29
N LEU A 61 -10.83 -11.26 -17.38
CA LEU A 61 -10.37 -9.87 -17.27
C LEU A 61 -9.39 -9.51 -18.39
N PHE A 62 -8.51 -10.43 -18.77
CA PHE A 62 -7.63 -10.22 -19.92
C PHE A 62 -8.42 -10.01 -21.22
N LYS A 63 -9.51 -10.78 -21.44
CA LYS A 63 -10.38 -10.58 -22.58
C LYS A 63 -11.00 -9.17 -22.59
N ARG A 64 -11.57 -8.71 -21.48
CA ARG A 64 -12.14 -7.36 -21.38
C ARG A 64 -11.09 -6.27 -21.61
N TRP A 65 -9.86 -6.50 -21.14
CA TRP A 65 -8.75 -5.60 -21.40
C TRP A 65 -8.39 -5.56 -22.89
N ALA A 66 -8.30 -6.70 -23.55
CA ALA A 66 -8.00 -6.78 -24.99
C ALA A 66 -9.09 -6.06 -25.82
N ASP A 67 -10.36 -6.34 -25.50
CA ASP A 67 -11.52 -5.67 -26.13
C ASP A 67 -11.43 -4.14 -25.95
N LEU A 68 -11.14 -3.65 -24.72
CA LEU A 68 -11.06 -2.22 -24.41
C LEU A 68 -9.92 -1.51 -25.15
N ILE A 69 -8.77 -2.17 -25.27
CA ILE A 69 -7.57 -1.56 -25.86
C ILE A 69 -7.51 -1.76 -27.37
N GLY A 70 -8.35 -2.64 -27.91
CA GLY A 70 -8.41 -2.98 -29.34
C GLY A 70 -7.33 -3.98 -29.75
N GLU A 71 -7.03 -4.96 -28.88
CA GLU A 71 -6.02 -5.99 -29.09
C GLU A 71 -6.64 -7.40 -29.06
N ASP A 72 -7.81 -7.58 -29.62
CA ASP A 72 -8.54 -8.86 -29.63
C ASP A 72 -7.72 -10.03 -30.16
N HIS A 73 -6.82 -9.76 -31.10
CA HIS A 73 -5.94 -10.78 -31.68
C HIS A 73 -4.96 -11.40 -30.68
N TRP A 74 -4.76 -10.75 -29.51
CA TRP A 74 -3.92 -11.29 -28.44
C TRP A 74 -4.60 -12.45 -27.70
N LEU A 75 -5.91 -12.63 -27.88
CA LEU A 75 -6.65 -13.74 -27.26
C LEU A 75 -6.24 -15.10 -27.83
N ASP A 76 -5.82 -15.13 -29.11
CA ASP A 76 -5.37 -16.32 -29.81
C ASP A 76 -3.83 -16.48 -29.81
N ASP A 77 -3.10 -15.53 -29.23
CA ASP A 77 -1.65 -15.55 -29.16
C ASP A 77 -1.16 -16.46 -28.02
N PRO A 78 -0.35 -17.49 -28.31
CA PRO A 78 0.17 -18.41 -27.29
C PRO A 78 0.94 -17.74 -26.15
N ARG A 79 1.50 -16.54 -26.39
CA ARG A 79 2.21 -15.75 -25.38
C ARG A 79 1.29 -15.26 -24.24
N PHE A 80 -0.02 -15.24 -24.46
CA PHE A 80 -1.01 -14.70 -23.53
C PHE A 80 -2.10 -15.69 -23.12
N LYS A 81 -1.91 -16.99 -23.42
CA LYS A 81 -2.90 -18.05 -23.21
C LYS A 81 -3.38 -18.22 -21.77
N ASP A 82 -2.51 -17.97 -20.80
CA ASP A 82 -2.78 -18.09 -19.35
C ASP A 82 -2.04 -17.00 -18.56
N ASP A 83 -2.31 -16.91 -17.25
CA ASP A 83 -1.74 -15.86 -16.41
C ASP A 83 -0.22 -15.95 -16.29
N ILE A 84 0.35 -17.14 -16.23
CA ILE A 84 1.82 -17.34 -16.18
C ILE A 84 2.45 -16.82 -17.48
N SER A 85 1.88 -17.21 -18.62
CA SER A 85 2.34 -16.75 -19.93
C SER A 85 2.24 -15.24 -20.08
N ARG A 86 1.15 -14.62 -19.57
CA ARG A 86 0.98 -13.15 -19.52
C ARG A 86 1.99 -12.50 -18.62
N GLY A 87 2.26 -13.06 -17.43
CA GLY A 87 3.29 -12.58 -16.53
C GLY A 87 4.68 -12.60 -17.16
N ASN A 88 5.04 -13.69 -17.83
CA ASN A 88 6.32 -13.83 -18.55
C ASN A 88 6.45 -12.85 -19.73
N ASN A 89 5.35 -12.52 -20.39
CA ASN A 89 5.28 -11.54 -21.50
C ASN A 89 4.71 -10.19 -21.04
N GLY A 90 4.66 -9.93 -19.73
CA GLY A 90 4.04 -8.77 -19.14
C GLY A 90 4.62 -7.43 -19.61
N GLY A 91 5.87 -7.39 -20.09
CA GLY A 91 6.48 -6.20 -20.69
C GLY A 91 5.68 -5.68 -21.90
N LEU A 92 5.27 -6.58 -22.80
CA LEU A 92 4.47 -6.23 -23.98
C LEU A 92 3.10 -5.67 -23.58
N ILE A 93 2.44 -6.33 -22.61
CA ILE A 93 1.15 -5.91 -22.10
C ILE A 93 1.25 -4.54 -21.42
N SER A 94 2.27 -4.33 -20.58
CA SER A 94 2.51 -3.05 -19.91
C SER A 94 2.80 -1.93 -20.89
N GLU A 95 3.64 -2.13 -21.90
CA GLU A 95 3.94 -1.14 -22.92
C GLU A 95 2.69 -0.71 -23.70
N ARG A 96 1.86 -1.68 -24.08
CA ARG A 96 0.61 -1.40 -24.80
C ARG A 96 -0.39 -0.65 -23.93
N THR A 97 -0.53 -1.06 -22.66
CA THR A 97 -1.39 -0.38 -21.69
C THR A 97 -0.88 1.04 -21.41
N ALA A 98 0.44 1.20 -21.22
CA ALA A 98 1.05 2.52 -21.02
C ALA A 98 0.77 3.48 -22.18
N THR A 99 0.87 3.00 -23.42
CA THR A 99 0.58 3.79 -24.63
C THR A 99 -0.89 4.22 -24.67
N TRP A 100 -1.79 3.38 -24.20
CA TRP A 100 -3.23 3.69 -24.13
C TRP A 100 -3.52 4.69 -22.99
N CYS A 101 -2.95 4.51 -21.82
CA CYS A 101 -3.10 5.39 -20.66
C CYS A 101 -2.52 6.79 -20.89
N ALA A 102 -1.36 6.90 -21.56
CA ALA A 102 -0.68 8.17 -21.79
C ALA A 102 -1.50 9.18 -22.64
N LYS A 103 -2.50 8.70 -23.36
CA LYS A 103 -3.42 9.53 -24.18
C LYS A 103 -4.64 10.04 -23.40
N ARG A 104 -4.77 9.68 -22.12
CA ARG A 104 -5.96 9.91 -21.29
C ARG A 104 -5.59 10.57 -19.97
N THR A 105 -6.54 11.26 -19.34
CA THR A 105 -6.43 11.65 -17.92
C THR A 105 -6.67 10.43 -17.02
N SER A 106 -6.23 10.49 -15.78
CA SER A 106 -6.50 9.44 -14.79
C SER A 106 -8.00 9.15 -14.67
N LYS A 107 -8.81 10.20 -14.63
CA LYS A 107 -10.28 10.07 -14.60
C LYS A 107 -10.82 9.30 -15.80
N GLN A 108 -10.40 9.66 -17.02
CA GLN A 108 -10.83 8.97 -18.24
C GLN A 108 -10.41 7.49 -18.23
N VAL A 109 -9.20 7.18 -17.80
CA VAL A 109 -8.75 5.77 -17.67
C VAL A 109 -9.64 5.00 -16.71
N LEU A 110 -9.92 5.57 -15.52
CA LEU A 110 -10.74 4.89 -14.51
C LEU A 110 -12.18 4.69 -14.98
N GLU A 111 -12.79 5.69 -15.60
CA GLU A 111 -14.16 5.59 -16.13
C GLU A 111 -14.26 4.54 -17.25
N GLU A 112 -13.31 4.49 -18.20
CA GLU A 112 -13.31 3.49 -19.27
C GLU A 112 -13.01 2.08 -18.74
N MET A 113 -12.11 1.93 -17.74
CA MET A 113 -11.84 0.65 -17.08
C MET A 113 -13.04 0.15 -16.27
N GLU A 114 -13.73 1.03 -15.55
CA GLU A 114 -14.94 0.70 -14.80
C GLU A 114 -16.06 0.23 -15.74
N ALA A 115 -16.30 0.95 -16.83
CA ALA A 115 -17.28 0.58 -17.85
C ALA A 115 -16.98 -0.81 -18.45
N ALA A 116 -15.71 -1.15 -18.63
CA ALA A 116 -15.25 -2.46 -19.06
C ALA A 116 -15.22 -3.51 -17.92
N ARG A 117 -15.57 -3.13 -16.69
CA ARG A 117 -15.48 -3.97 -15.47
C ARG A 117 -14.08 -4.51 -15.25
N LEU A 118 -13.08 -3.65 -15.38
CA LEU A 118 -11.67 -3.92 -15.12
C LEU A 118 -11.24 -3.24 -13.81
N PRO A 119 -10.57 -3.95 -12.90
CA PRO A 119 -10.05 -3.37 -11.67
C PRO A 119 -8.96 -2.35 -11.99
N ALA A 120 -9.18 -1.12 -11.58
CA ALA A 120 -8.21 -0.04 -11.65
C ALA A 120 -8.43 0.95 -10.49
N GLY A 121 -7.40 1.66 -10.10
CA GLY A 121 -7.46 2.69 -9.06
C GLY A 121 -6.45 3.81 -9.30
N PRO A 122 -6.70 5.01 -8.76
CA PRO A 122 -5.75 6.10 -8.85
C PRO A 122 -4.55 5.85 -7.92
N VAL A 123 -3.39 6.35 -8.31
CA VAL A 123 -2.23 6.46 -7.40
C VAL A 123 -2.27 7.87 -6.83
N LEU A 124 -2.70 7.99 -5.58
CA LEU A 124 -2.91 9.25 -4.90
C LEU A 124 -1.64 9.70 -4.15
N SER A 125 -1.39 11.01 -4.14
CA SER A 125 -0.45 11.64 -3.23
C SER A 125 -1.01 11.65 -1.79
N PRO A 126 -0.17 11.83 -0.75
CA PRO A 126 -0.66 11.93 0.63
C PRO A 126 -1.72 13.02 0.83
N GLN A 127 -1.61 14.16 0.14
CA GLN A 127 -2.59 15.23 0.25
C GLN A 127 -3.92 14.83 -0.40
N GLU A 128 -3.88 14.22 -1.58
CA GLU A 128 -5.11 13.73 -2.24
C GLU A 128 -5.84 12.67 -1.41
N VAL A 129 -5.12 11.83 -0.65
CA VAL A 129 -5.74 10.90 0.31
C VAL A 129 -6.45 11.64 1.44
N LEU A 130 -5.85 12.72 1.98
CA LEU A 130 -6.47 13.52 3.04
C LEU A 130 -7.72 14.26 2.54
N ASP A 131 -7.74 14.67 1.27
CA ASP A 131 -8.82 15.41 0.65
C ASP A 131 -9.89 14.48 0.00
N ASP A 132 -9.67 13.16 0.01
CA ASP A 132 -10.53 12.19 -0.65
C ASP A 132 -11.91 12.09 0.04
N PRO A 133 -13.03 12.31 -0.70
CA PRO A 133 -14.37 12.25 -0.14
C PRO A 133 -14.74 10.88 0.47
N HIS A 134 -14.22 9.79 -0.09
CA HIS A 134 -14.48 8.45 0.43
C HIS A 134 -13.75 8.23 1.77
N VAL A 135 -12.49 8.67 1.86
CA VAL A 135 -11.71 8.65 3.11
C VAL A 135 -12.41 9.47 4.20
N ALA A 136 -12.91 10.66 3.85
CA ALA A 136 -13.67 11.51 4.75
C ALA A 136 -15.00 10.87 5.18
N ALA A 137 -15.78 10.33 4.24
CA ALA A 137 -17.07 9.68 4.52
C ALA A 137 -16.95 8.43 5.40
N LYS A 138 -15.85 7.69 5.25
CA LYS A 138 -15.49 6.55 6.10
C LYS A 138 -14.92 6.95 7.46
N GLY A 139 -14.53 8.21 7.63
CA GLY A 139 -13.92 8.70 8.86
C GLY A 139 -12.67 7.94 9.25
N LEU A 140 -11.79 7.66 8.28
CA LEU A 140 -10.59 6.83 8.47
C LEU A 140 -9.52 7.52 9.30
N PHE A 141 -9.56 8.86 9.39
CA PHE A 141 -8.66 9.65 10.22
C PHE A 141 -9.38 10.22 11.44
N GLN A 142 -8.67 10.27 12.57
CA GLN A 142 -9.00 11.08 13.73
C GLN A 142 -7.98 12.22 13.81
N TYR A 143 -8.48 13.44 13.86
CA TYR A 143 -7.63 14.63 13.98
C TYR A 143 -7.40 14.97 15.44
N VAL A 144 -6.14 15.14 15.84
CA VAL A 144 -5.74 15.48 17.20
C VAL A 144 -4.79 16.66 17.23
N ASP A 145 -4.93 17.53 18.20
CA ASP A 145 -3.98 18.62 18.44
C ASP A 145 -2.63 18.05 18.87
N TYR A 146 -1.55 18.52 18.25
CA TYR A 146 -0.21 18.06 18.56
C TYR A 146 0.72 19.29 18.79
N PRO A 147 1.51 19.31 19.88
CA PRO A 147 2.40 20.41 20.17
C PRO A 147 3.37 20.71 19.01
N GLY A 148 3.46 21.99 18.62
CA GLY A 148 4.32 22.43 17.54
C GLY A 148 3.72 22.32 16.14
N LEU A 149 2.47 21.89 15.98
CA LEU A 149 1.74 21.92 14.72
C LEU A 149 0.66 23.01 14.75
N ASP A 150 0.54 23.77 13.66
CA ASP A 150 -0.50 24.80 13.49
C ASP A 150 -1.89 24.22 13.18
N LYS A 151 -1.94 22.94 12.79
CA LYS A 151 -3.16 22.23 12.44
C LYS A 151 -3.19 20.88 13.12
N PRO A 152 -4.38 20.35 13.46
CA PRO A 152 -4.51 18.99 14.02
C PRO A 152 -3.86 17.93 13.12
N ALA A 153 -3.16 16.98 13.74
CA ALA A 153 -2.52 15.88 13.05
C ALA A 153 -3.55 14.78 12.70
N PRO A 154 -3.58 14.27 11.45
CA PRO A 154 -4.41 13.16 11.06
C PRO A 154 -3.82 11.84 11.57
N LEU A 155 -4.44 11.21 12.53
CA LEU A 155 -4.10 9.86 13.00
C LEU A 155 -4.99 8.85 12.32
N MET A 156 -4.39 7.86 11.66
CA MET A 156 -5.15 6.78 11.05
C MET A 156 -5.75 5.89 12.12
N LYS A 157 -7.05 5.64 12.02
CA LYS A 157 -7.75 4.69 12.89
C LYS A 157 -7.32 3.26 12.60
N THR A 158 -7.63 2.35 13.52
CA THR A 158 -7.44 0.90 13.32
C THR A 158 -8.15 0.46 12.04
N PRO A 159 -7.50 -0.32 11.15
CA PRO A 159 -8.12 -0.77 9.90
C PRO A 159 -9.19 -1.85 10.11
N ILE A 160 -9.32 -2.36 11.34
CA ILE A 160 -10.29 -3.39 11.72
C ILE A 160 -11.38 -2.73 12.57
N GLU A 161 -12.62 -2.82 12.12
CA GLU A 161 -13.80 -2.38 12.85
C GLU A 161 -14.40 -3.57 13.63
N LEU A 162 -14.42 -3.46 14.95
CA LEU A 162 -15.05 -4.44 15.83
C LEU A 162 -16.39 -3.89 16.32
N SER A 163 -17.47 -4.63 16.11
CA SER A 163 -18.83 -4.17 16.44
C SER A 163 -19.09 -4.01 17.93
N GLU A 164 -18.43 -4.80 18.76
CA GLU A 164 -18.64 -4.79 20.23
C GLU A 164 -17.51 -4.07 20.97
N THR A 165 -16.30 -4.12 20.46
CA THR A 165 -15.10 -3.53 21.08
C THR A 165 -14.33 -2.69 20.05
N PRO A 166 -14.88 -1.56 19.59
CA PRO A 166 -14.23 -0.73 18.59
C PRO A 166 -12.86 -0.23 19.05
N GLY A 167 -11.90 -0.21 18.14
CA GLY A 167 -10.59 0.40 18.38
C GLY A 167 -10.70 1.91 18.55
N GLU A 168 -10.05 2.46 19.56
CA GLU A 168 -10.08 3.90 19.86
C GLU A 168 -8.68 4.50 19.92
N ILE A 169 -8.53 5.70 19.39
CA ILE A 169 -7.36 6.55 19.65
C ILE A 169 -7.71 7.37 20.91
N ARG A 170 -7.17 6.99 22.06
CA ARG A 170 -7.47 7.60 23.36
C ARG A 170 -6.66 8.84 23.65
N SER A 171 -5.48 8.94 23.08
CA SER A 171 -4.56 10.07 23.26
C SER A 171 -3.75 10.31 21.99
N ARG A 172 -3.21 11.50 21.85
CA ARG A 172 -2.21 11.80 20.86
C ARG A 172 -0.89 11.05 21.15
N PRO A 173 -0.02 10.85 20.17
CA PRO A 173 1.34 10.37 20.42
C PRO A 173 2.07 11.34 21.39
N PRO A 174 2.85 10.83 22.35
CA PRO A 174 3.60 11.68 23.27
C PRO A 174 4.75 12.40 22.57
N THR A 175 5.11 13.57 23.10
CA THR A 175 6.38 14.20 22.75
C THR A 175 7.55 13.50 23.45
N LEU A 176 8.77 13.75 22.96
CA LEU A 176 9.96 13.15 23.55
C LEU A 176 10.06 13.49 25.05
N GLY A 177 10.14 12.47 25.89
CA GLY A 177 10.31 12.61 27.34
C GLY A 177 9.03 13.05 28.10
N GLU A 178 7.89 13.17 27.45
CA GLU A 178 6.64 13.64 28.08
C GLU A 178 6.22 12.84 29.31
N HIS A 179 6.37 11.51 29.24
CA HIS A 179 5.99 10.63 30.34
C HIS A 179 7.16 10.15 31.20
N THR A 180 8.35 10.74 31.06
CA THR A 180 9.54 10.29 31.79
C THR A 180 9.35 10.30 33.30
N ASP A 181 8.77 11.37 33.87
CA ASP A 181 8.58 11.48 35.31
C ASP A 181 7.55 10.48 35.83
N GLU A 182 6.46 10.34 35.12
CA GLU A 182 5.39 9.39 35.43
C GLU A 182 5.93 7.95 35.47
N ILE A 183 6.62 7.53 34.41
CA ILE A 183 7.19 6.18 34.31
C ILE A 183 8.25 5.94 35.38
N MET A 184 9.13 6.91 35.64
CA MET A 184 10.16 6.78 36.68
C MET A 184 9.53 6.67 38.08
N GLN A 185 8.45 7.42 38.35
CA GLN A 185 7.73 7.30 39.63
C GLN A 185 7.05 5.95 39.78
N GLU A 186 6.41 5.44 38.74
CA GLU A 186 5.85 4.07 38.71
C GLU A 186 6.91 3.00 39.01
N LEU A 187 8.13 3.21 38.55
CA LEU A 187 9.28 2.35 38.82
C LEU A 187 9.87 2.55 40.24
N GLY A 188 9.29 3.46 41.07
CA GLY A 188 9.68 3.68 42.44
C GLY A 188 10.77 4.73 42.66
N TYR A 189 11.15 5.51 41.63
CA TYR A 189 12.10 6.59 41.80
C TYR A 189 11.42 7.82 42.42
N SER A 190 12.07 8.43 43.42
CA SER A 190 11.62 9.71 43.96
C SER A 190 11.93 10.87 43.02
N GLN A 191 11.21 11.98 43.16
CA GLN A 191 11.45 13.20 42.37
C GLN A 191 12.91 13.69 42.48
N ALA A 192 13.54 13.57 43.67
CA ALA A 192 14.95 13.92 43.86
C ALA A 192 15.90 13.04 43.03
N GLN A 193 15.61 11.74 42.96
CA GLN A 193 16.39 10.81 42.15
C GLN A 193 16.22 11.08 40.65
N ILE A 194 15.02 11.39 40.21
CA ILE A 194 14.72 11.76 38.81
C ILE A 194 15.48 13.04 38.43
N ALA A 195 15.49 14.05 39.31
CA ALA A 195 16.25 15.30 39.09
C ALA A 195 17.75 15.05 38.92
N ILE A 196 18.33 14.17 39.74
CA ILE A 196 19.74 13.78 39.62
C ILE A 196 20.01 13.06 38.29
N LEU A 197 19.10 12.16 37.84
CA LEU A 197 19.25 11.45 36.57
C LEU A 197 19.17 12.42 35.37
N ARG A 198 18.31 13.43 35.44
CA ARG A 198 18.25 14.52 34.43
C ARG A 198 19.54 15.33 34.38
N GLU A 199 20.05 15.75 35.56
CA GLU A 199 21.32 16.48 35.62
C GLU A 199 22.46 15.69 34.97
N LYS A 200 22.47 14.36 35.16
CA LYS A 200 23.43 13.44 34.55
C LYS A 200 23.11 13.07 33.11
N ARG A 201 22.02 13.59 32.54
CA ARG A 201 21.53 13.29 31.19
C ARG A 201 21.31 11.77 30.94
N VAL A 202 20.84 11.08 31.95
CA VAL A 202 20.46 9.65 31.85
C VAL A 202 19.00 9.52 31.35
N VAL A 203 18.15 10.47 31.76
CA VAL A 203 16.75 10.61 31.32
C VAL A 203 16.46 12.05 30.94
#